data_3ce94b29fcdc8eacb515bdd00f58a9ee
#
_entry.id   3ce94b29fcdc8eacb515bdd00f58a9ee
#
_cell.length_a   1.000
_cell.length_b   1.000
_cell.length_c   1.000
_cell.angle_alpha   90.00
_cell.angle_beta   90.00
_cell.angle_gamma   90.00
#
_symmetry.space_group_name_H-M   'P 1'
#
loop_
_entity.id
_entity.type
_entity.pdbx_description
1 polymer ?
#
loop_
_entity_poly.entity_id
_entity_poly.type
_entity_poly.pdbx_seq_one_letter_code
_entity_poly.pdbx_strand_id
1 'polypeptide(L)'
;MAISFTAPLWVGIFIGAIIGALAELWGISNSDVLLRLSKWEDRLFINCIAIAVGVGAVALYGLAALGVSFHYGIKPDYVVGVALGGIIFGVGIAVSGYVPGTEWMALGEGRREAVYAVAGGLLGAASWTLLYQTPAGRWLVNTYNFGQIYLGGKVGTNLLDGFLISVGWLILMLGIAYYLPRFKHGKSCIYMGTHPDYTMSPAESAVHREATEILTEGSAMPVGREDRLARNANEHWAPENDLRWLLTFVGVIIGLVVVLEMFMHQIFGESTTYSWVAGYLWLPTYSYSKLVFNTVGWEPFSDIGTLFGAFVAAVFVSRRFQAFNKWTPRTWRKRFGDSELKRAAGVFAGSYFVLFGARMAGGCASGHILSGDLQMAVSSIEFFVVVAISLLVSGRIIYGKS
;
A
#
# COMPACT_ATOMS: atom_id res chain seq x y z
N MET A 1 -32.11 -15.03 -3.28
CA MET A 1 -32.05 -13.56 -3.45
C MET A 1 -30.66 -13.14 -3.02
N ALA A 2 -29.84 -12.63 -3.93
CA ALA A 2 -28.46 -12.21 -3.56
C ALA A 2 -28.55 -10.98 -2.64
N ILE A 3 -27.77 -11.01 -1.55
CA ILE A 3 -27.66 -9.86 -0.64
C ILE A 3 -26.70 -8.86 -1.30
N SER A 4 -27.19 -7.67 -1.65
CA SER A 4 -26.37 -6.59 -2.19
C SER A 4 -26.66 -5.28 -1.45
N PHE A 5 -25.61 -4.49 -1.21
CA PHE A 5 -25.70 -3.20 -0.52
C PHE A 5 -24.72 -2.21 -1.16
N THR A 6 -25.20 -1.03 -1.52
CA THR A 6 -24.33 0.06 -2.02
C THR A 6 -24.27 1.16 -0.97
N ALA A 7 -23.09 1.36 -0.39
CA ALA A 7 -22.89 2.37 0.64
C ALA A 7 -22.86 3.79 0.06
N PRO A 8 -23.37 4.79 0.78
CA PRO A 8 -23.15 6.21 0.45
C PRO A 8 -21.66 6.56 0.42
N LEU A 9 -21.24 7.48 -0.44
CA LEU A 9 -19.83 7.83 -0.64
C LEU A 9 -19.13 8.29 0.64
N TRP A 10 -19.81 9.00 1.54
CA TRP A 10 -19.25 9.48 2.80
C TRP A 10 -18.85 8.36 3.79
N VAL A 11 -19.39 7.16 3.63
CA VAL A 11 -18.98 5.98 4.42
C VAL A 11 -17.50 5.65 4.18
N GLY A 12 -16.97 5.99 3.01
CA GLY A 12 -15.55 5.88 2.69
C GLY A 12 -14.64 6.57 3.71
N ILE A 13 -15.09 7.67 4.35
CA ILE A 13 -14.30 8.36 5.39
C ILE A 13 -14.02 7.42 6.58
N PHE A 14 -15.02 6.67 7.03
CA PHE A 14 -14.85 5.76 8.17
C PHE A 14 -13.97 4.56 7.81
N ILE A 15 -14.18 3.99 6.64
CA ILE A 15 -13.37 2.86 6.15
C ILE A 15 -11.92 3.30 5.95
N GLY A 16 -11.71 4.42 5.28
CA GLY A 16 -10.37 5.00 5.13
C GLY A 16 -9.71 5.31 6.48
N ALA A 17 -10.47 5.82 7.46
CA ALA A 17 -9.93 6.09 8.79
C ALA A 17 -9.46 4.82 9.51
N ILE A 18 -10.18 3.71 9.37
CA ILE A 18 -9.74 2.41 9.89
C ILE A 18 -8.43 1.97 9.22
N ILE A 19 -8.38 2.03 7.89
CA ILE A 19 -7.19 1.63 7.13
C ILE A 19 -6.00 2.54 7.47
N GLY A 20 -6.21 3.86 7.49
CA GLY A 20 -5.16 4.83 7.81
C GLY A 20 -4.59 4.64 9.21
N ALA A 21 -5.46 4.39 10.21
CA ALA A 21 -5.03 4.09 11.56
C ALA A 21 -4.23 2.78 11.64
N LEU A 22 -4.72 1.69 11.06
CA LEU A 22 -4.04 0.40 11.04
C LEU A 22 -2.68 0.47 10.31
N ALA A 23 -2.62 1.16 9.20
CA ALA A 23 -1.41 1.31 8.41
C ALA A 23 -0.37 2.21 9.09
N GLU A 24 -0.80 3.28 9.78
CA GLU A 24 0.08 4.08 10.64
C GLU A 24 0.62 3.24 11.79
N LEU A 25 -0.25 2.52 12.49
CA LEU A 25 0.15 1.59 13.54
C LEU A 25 1.14 0.54 13.03
N TRP A 26 0.95 0.03 11.85
CA TRP A 26 1.88 -0.86 11.17
C TRP A 26 3.23 -0.18 10.86
N GLY A 27 3.25 1.13 10.60
CA GLY A 27 4.45 1.93 10.35
C GLY A 27 4.78 2.14 8.88
N ILE A 28 3.89 1.82 7.95
CA ILE A 28 4.14 2.02 6.49
C ILE A 28 4.00 3.47 6.04
N SER A 29 3.47 4.33 6.87
CA SER A 29 3.49 5.79 6.67
C SER A 29 4.92 6.36 6.64
N ASN A 30 5.88 5.64 7.23
CA ASN A 30 7.28 6.02 7.24
C ASN A 30 7.99 5.59 5.94
N SER A 31 8.43 6.56 5.14
CA SER A 31 9.09 6.31 3.86
C SER A 31 10.36 5.45 3.95
N ASP A 32 11.05 5.43 5.09
CA ASP A 32 12.25 4.60 5.27
C ASP A 32 11.93 3.10 5.20
N VAL A 33 10.71 2.68 5.56
CA VAL A 33 10.27 1.28 5.47
C VAL A 33 10.30 0.79 4.02
N LEU A 34 9.74 1.56 3.07
CA LEU A 34 9.75 1.19 1.65
C LEU A 34 11.14 1.37 1.01
N LEU A 35 11.91 2.37 1.46
CA LEU A 35 13.31 2.50 1.04
C LEU A 35 14.14 1.29 1.48
N ARG A 36 13.94 0.79 2.70
CA ARG A 36 14.59 -0.44 3.20
C ARG A 36 14.08 -1.69 2.48
N LEU A 37 12.80 -1.73 2.11
CA LEU A 37 12.26 -2.80 1.26
C LEU A 37 12.95 -2.81 -0.11
N SER A 38 13.22 -1.66 -0.72
CA SER A 38 13.94 -1.58 -1.99
C SER A 38 15.34 -2.18 -1.94
N LYS A 39 15.96 -2.20 -0.76
CA LYS A 39 17.25 -2.86 -0.47
C LYS A 39 17.10 -4.31 -0.01
N TRP A 40 15.88 -4.80 0.14
CA TRP A 40 15.57 -6.10 0.73
C TRP A 40 15.97 -6.25 2.20
N GLU A 41 16.05 -5.15 2.94
CA GLU A 41 16.45 -5.12 4.36
C GLU A 41 15.26 -5.34 5.30
N ASP A 42 14.09 -4.72 5.00
CA ASP A 42 12.86 -4.87 5.78
C ASP A 42 11.70 -5.31 4.87
N ARG A 43 11.12 -6.48 5.14
CA ARG A 43 10.05 -7.08 4.33
C ARG A 43 8.70 -7.04 5.04
N LEU A 44 8.55 -6.12 5.98
CA LEU A 44 7.33 -5.90 6.75
C LEU A 44 6.10 -5.77 5.86
N PHE A 45 6.21 -4.94 4.82
CA PHE A 45 5.13 -4.69 3.87
C PHE A 45 4.65 -5.98 3.19
N ILE A 46 5.59 -6.81 2.71
CA ILE A 46 5.24 -8.07 2.01
C ILE A 46 4.54 -9.04 2.96
N ASN A 47 5.01 -9.17 4.20
CA ASN A 47 4.41 -10.09 5.16
C ASN A 47 2.95 -9.73 5.49
N CYS A 48 2.66 -8.45 5.71
CA CYS A 48 1.31 -8.02 6.03
C CYS A 48 0.38 -8.11 4.81
N ILE A 49 0.84 -7.69 3.63
CA ILE A 49 0.05 -7.79 2.39
C ILE A 49 -0.25 -9.25 2.05
N ALA A 50 0.71 -10.16 2.20
CA ALA A 50 0.45 -11.58 1.95
C ALA A 50 -0.67 -12.13 2.84
N ILE A 51 -0.68 -11.79 4.13
CA ILE A 51 -1.76 -12.18 5.04
C ILE A 51 -3.09 -11.58 4.59
N ALA A 52 -3.12 -10.27 4.31
CA ALA A 52 -4.33 -9.57 3.91
C ALA A 52 -4.94 -10.14 2.62
N VAL A 53 -4.09 -10.36 1.62
CA VAL A 53 -4.47 -10.92 0.31
C VAL A 53 -4.99 -12.35 0.45
N GLY A 54 -4.27 -13.21 1.20
CA GLY A 54 -4.68 -14.61 1.36
C GLY A 54 -6.00 -14.75 2.11
N VAL A 55 -6.14 -14.10 3.27
CA VAL A 55 -7.35 -14.15 4.09
C VAL A 55 -8.54 -13.49 3.36
N GLY A 56 -8.30 -12.35 2.75
CA GLY A 56 -9.34 -11.63 2.00
C GLY A 56 -9.84 -12.43 0.80
N ALA A 57 -8.96 -13.12 0.05
CA ALA A 57 -9.36 -13.95 -1.09
C ALA A 57 -10.35 -15.05 -0.67
N VAL A 58 -10.03 -15.80 0.39
CA VAL A 58 -10.93 -16.85 0.90
C VAL A 58 -12.23 -16.27 1.43
N ALA A 59 -12.19 -15.14 2.13
CA ALA A 59 -13.40 -14.48 2.61
C ALA A 59 -14.29 -14.02 1.45
N LEU A 60 -13.70 -13.37 0.42
CA LEU A 60 -14.42 -12.89 -0.76
C LEU A 60 -15.11 -14.03 -1.52
N TYR A 61 -14.32 -15.02 -1.95
CA TYR A 61 -14.86 -16.11 -2.78
C TYR A 61 -15.69 -17.11 -1.98
N GLY A 62 -15.39 -17.29 -0.68
CA GLY A 62 -16.22 -18.11 0.20
C GLY A 62 -17.61 -17.54 0.43
N LEU A 63 -17.71 -16.24 0.74
CA LEU A 63 -19.00 -15.54 0.85
C LEU A 63 -19.74 -15.46 -0.49
N ALA A 64 -19.02 -15.25 -1.59
CA ALA A 64 -19.61 -15.27 -2.92
C ALA A 64 -20.22 -16.64 -3.26
N ALA A 65 -19.54 -17.73 -2.93
CA ALA A 65 -20.06 -19.09 -3.10
C ALA A 65 -21.31 -19.37 -2.25
N LEU A 66 -21.47 -18.67 -1.13
CA LEU A 66 -22.67 -18.69 -0.29
C LEU A 66 -23.80 -17.76 -0.79
N GLY A 67 -23.60 -17.08 -1.92
CA GLY A 67 -24.63 -16.25 -2.58
C GLY A 67 -24.58 -14.77 -2.20
N VAL A 68 -23.50 -14.29 -1.55
CA VAL A 68 -23.29 -12.87 -1.31
C VAL A 68 -22.81 -12.22 -2.62
N SER A 69 -23.41 -11.08 -2.98
CA SER A 69 -23.01 -10.30 -4.17
C SER A 69 -21.90 -9.31 -3.82
N PHE A 70 -20.88 -9.26 -4.65
CA PHE A 70 -19.75 -8.35 -4.51
C PHE A 70 -19.53 -7.53 -5.78
N HIS A 71 -19.01 -6.34 -5.63
CA HIS A 71 -18.47 -5.55 -6.73
C HIS A 71 -16.98 -5.89 -6.92
N TYR A 72 -16.69 -6.60 -8.02
CA TYR A 72 -15.32 -6.94 -8.36
C TYR A 72 -14.63 -5.78 -9.07
N GLY A 73 -13.51 -5.32 -8.55
CA GLY A 73 -12.74 -4.20 -9.09
C GLY A 73 -11.51 -4.59 -9.88
N ILE A 74 -11.54 -5.76 -10.52
CA ILE A 74 -10.42 -6.28 -11.31
C ILE A 74 -10.06 -5.29 -12.42
N LYS A 75 -8.80 -4.90 -12.46
CA LYS A 75 -8.27 -4.04 -13.51
C LYS A 75 -8.07 -4.84 -14.80
N PRO A 76 -8.39 -4.27 -15.97
CA PRO A 76 -8.12 -4.95 -17.24
C PRO A 76 -6.64 -5.25 -17.41
N ASP A 77 -6.35 -6.42 -17.95
CA ASP A 77 -5.00 -6.90 -18.22
C ASP A 77 -4.54 -6.44 -19.61
N TYR A 78 -4.04 -5.21 -19.70
CA TYR A 78 -3.34 -4.70 -20.87
C TYR A 78 -1.82 -4.71 -20.58
N VAL A 79 -1.25 -5.87 -20.85
CA VAL A 79 0.10 -6.29 -20.45
C VAL A 79 1.17 -5.20 -20.60
N VAL A 80 1.22 -4.53 -21.75
CA VAL A 80 2.27 -3.50 -21.99
C VAL A 80 2.14 -2.31 -21.05
N GLY A 81 0.91 -1.83 -20.84
CA GLY A 81 0.66 -0.69 -19.95
C GLY A 81 0.87 -1.06 -18.47
N VAL A 82 0.44 -2.26 -18.08
CA VAL A 82 0.64 -2.78 -16.73
C VAL A 82 2.13 -2.98 -16.43
N ALA A 83 2.88 -3.63 -17.34
CA ALA A 83 4.32 -3.87 -17.17
C ALA A 83 5.12 -2.55 -17.13
N LEU A 84 4.96 -1.67 -18.12
CA LEU A 84 5.68 -0.39 -18.14
C LEU A 84 5.29 0.52 -16.98
N GLY A 85 4.00 0.57 -16.66
CA GLY A 85 3.51 1.28 -15.48
C GLY A 85 4.11 0.76 -14.19
N GLY A 86 4.19 -0.58 -14.05
CA GLY A 86 4.82 -1.25 -12.91
C GLY A 86 6.33 -0.96 -12.79
N ILE A 87 7.06 -0.93 -13.92
CA ILE A 87 8.49 -0.55 -13.93
C ILE A 87 8.65 0.88 -13.39
N ILE A 88 7.91 1.83 -13.95
CA ILE A 88 7.99 3.25 -13.56
C ILE A 88 7.59 3.42 -12.10
N PHE A 89 6.54 2.73 -11.67
CA PHE A 89 6.05 2.73 -10.30
C PHE A 89 7.12 2.23 -9.31
N GLY A 90 7.78 1.11 -9.60
CA GLY A 90 8.83 0.55 -8.75
C GLY A 90 10.07 1.45 -8.64
N VAL A 91 10.50 2.08 -9.76
CA VAL A 91 11.54 3.12 -9.74
C VAL A 91 11.13 4.29 -8.84
N GLY A 92 9.89 4.75 -8.98
CA GLY A 92 9.33 5.85 -8.19
C GLY A 92 9.36 5.56 -6.69
N ILE A 93 8.97 4.34 -6.25
CA ILE A 93 9.05 3.93 -4.85
C ILE A 93 10.50 3.93 -4.35
N ALA A 94 11.45 3.41 -5.15
CA ALA A 94 12.85 3.38 -4.74
C ALA A 94 13.43 4.79 -4.49
N VAL A 95 12.88 5.81 -5.14
CA VAL A 95 13.29 7.21 -4.95
C VAL A 95 12.51 7.90 -3.84
N SER A 96 11.16 7.80 -3.85
CA SER A 96 10.31 8.50 -2.87
C SER A 96 10.22 7.80 -1.52
N GLY A 97 10.17 6.46 -1.53
CA GLY A 97 9.80 5.66 -0.36
C GLY A 97 8.29 5.68 -0.09
N TYR A 98 7.48 6.09 -1.05
CA TYR A 98 6.03 6.22 -0.92
C TYR A 98 5.28 5.47 -2.02
N VAL A 99 4.05 5.09 -1.70
CA VAL A 99 2.98 4.72 -2.62
C VAL A 99 1.77 5.64 -2.36
N PRO A 100 0.80 5.76 -3.27
CA PRO A 100 -0.26 6.78 -3.15
C PRO A 100 -0.95 6.83 -1.79
N GLY A 101 -1.33 5.69 -1.22
CA GLY A 101 -1.97 5.65 0.09
C GLY A 101 -1.05 6.05 1.24
N THR A 102 0.22 5.63 1.18
CA THR A 102 1.16 6.01 2.24
C THR A 102 1.51 7.50 2.22
N GLU A 103 1.30 8.21 1.10
CA GLU A 103 1.41 9.66 1.03
C GLU A 103 0.33 10.35 1.88
N TRP A 104 -0.94 9.88 1.80
CA TRP A 104 -2.05 10.39 2.64
C TRP A 104 -1.83 10.06 4.12
N MET A 105 -1.38 8.84 4.42
CA MET A 105 -1.05 8.42 5.79
C MET A 105 0.08 9.26 6.38
N ALA A 106 1.15 9.47 5.63
CA ALA A 106 2.30 10.28 6.05
C ALA A 106 1.93 11.75 6.24
N LEU A 107 1.02 12.27 5.42
CA LEU A 107 0.48 13.62 5.59
C LEU A 107 -0.32 13.73 6.91
N GLY A 108 -1.14 12.72 7.23
CA GLY A 108 -1.85 12.61 8.50
C GLY A 108 -0.90 12.49 9.70
N GLU A 109 0.19 11.75 9.58
CA GLU A 109 1.25 11.65 10.59
C GLU A 109 2.04 12.97 10.76
N GLY A 110 1.77 13.97 9.90
CA GLY A 110 2.44 15.27 9.93
C GLY A 110 3.85 15.23 9.36
N ARG A 111 4.16 14.34 8.43
CA ARG A 111 5.45 14.30 7.74
C ARG A 111 5.53 15.37 6.67
N ARG A 112 6.47 16.28 6.83
CA ARG A 112 6.66 17.41 5.91
C ARG A 112 6.93 16.99 4.47
N GLU A 113 7.68 15.92 4.27
CA GLU A 113 8.02 15.42 2.94
C GLU A 113 6.80 14.90 2.16
N ALA A 114 5.72 14.46 2.85
CA ALA A 114 4.49 14.00 2.23
C ALA A 114 3.79 15.09 1.41
N VAL A 115 3.96 16.36 1.78
CA VAL A 115 3.45 17.49 0.98
C VAL A 115 4.07 17.50 -0.41
N TYR A 116 5.38 17.26 -0.50
CA TYR A 116 6.08 17.18 -1.80
C TYR A 116 5.71 15.90 -2.56
N ALA A 117 5.42 14.80 -1.83
CA ALA A 117 4.94 13.56 -2.43
C ALA A 117 3.59 13.79 -3.13
N VAL A 118 2.61 14.32 -2.42
CA VAL A 118 1.28 14.61 -2.98
C VAL A 118 1.36 15.56 -4.17
N ALA A 119 2.18 16.61 -4.08
CA ALA A 119 2.37 17.55 -5.20
C ALA A 119 2.96 16.86 -6.44
N GLY A 120 4.00 16.04 -6.25
CA GLY A 120 4.59 15.24 -7.33
C GLY A 120 3.58 14.26 -7.94
N GLY A 121 2.83 13.58 -7.09
CA GLY A 121 1.79 12.65 -7.47
C GLY A 121 0.68 13.28 -8.33
N LEU A 122 0.19 14.46 -7.93
CA LEU A 122 -0.80 15.20 -8.73
C LEU A 122 -0.31 15.51 -10.13
N LEU A 123 0.95 15.95 -10.27
CA LEU A 123 1.53 16.20 -11.59
C LEU A 123 1.75 14.91 -12.39
N GLY A 124 2.13 13.80 -11.74
CA GLY A 124 2.22 12.50 -12.37
C GLY A 124 0.89 12.02 -12.95
N ALA A 125 -0.19 12.15 -12.18
CA ALA A 125 -1.55 11.82 -12.61
C ALA A 125 -2.04 12.75 -13.73
N ALA A 126 -1.74 14.04 -13.67
CA ALA A 126 -2.03 14.99 -14.74
C ALA A 126 -1.29 14.64 -16.03
N SER A 127 -0.01 14.30 -15.94
CA SER A 127 0.82 13.90 -17.10
C SER A 127 0.30 12.64 -17.77
N TRP A 128 -0.17 11.64 -16.99
CA TRP A 128 -0.86 10.49 -17.56
C TRP A 128 -2.15 10.89 -18.28
N THR A 129 -2.95 11.76 -17.70
CA THR A 129 -4.18 12.27 -18.30
C THR A 129 -3.92 12.89 -19.68
N LEU A 130 -2.81 13.63 -19.81
CA LEU A 130 -2.38 14.18 -21.10
C LEU A 130 -1.91 13.10 -22.08
N LEU A 131 -1.08 12.15 -21.62
CA LEU A 131 -0.57 11.06 -22.44
C LEU A 131 -1.70 10.16 -22.95
N TYR A 132 -2.70 9.87 -22.11
CA TYR A 132 -3.85 9.02 -22.46
C TYR A 132 -4.62 9.49 -23.70
N GLN A 133 -4.62 10.80 -24.01
CA GLN A 133 -5.25 11.37 -25.21
C GLN A 133 -4.48 11.04 -26.50
N THR A 134 -3.20 10.75 -26.37
CA THR A 134 -2.31 10.54 -27.53
C THR A 134 -2.45 9.12 -28.10
N PRO A 135 -2.04 8.90 -29.36
CA PRO A 135 -1.99 7.54 -29.92
C PRO A 135 -1.11 6.59 -29.09
N ALA A 136 -0.02 7.09 -28.51
CA ALA A 136 0.88 6.30 -27.66
C ALA A 136 0.18 5.84 -26.37
N GLY A 137 -0.52 6.75 -25.67
CA GLY A 137 -1.28 6.40 -24.48
C GLY A 137 -2.40 5.39 -24.76
N ARG A 138 -3.10 5.55 -25.87
CA ARG A 138 -4.14 4.59 -26.31
C ARG A 138 -3.53 3.23 -26.68
N TRP A 139 -2.37 3.22 -27.32
CA TRP A 139 -1.65 1.98 -27.63
C TRP A 139 -1.30 1.21 -26.37
N LEU A 140 -0.81 1.88 -25.31
CA LEU A 140 -0.47 1.27 -24.04
C LEU A 140 -1.64 0.53 -23.37
N VAL A 141 -2.86 1.08 -23.42
CA VAL A 141 -4.03 0.50 -22.76
C VAL A 141 -4.84 -0.45 -23.65
N ASN A 142 -4.52 -0.56 -24.94
CA ASN A 142 -5.24 -1.43 -25.87
C ASN A 142 -4.40 -2.61 -26.36
N THR A 143 -3.06 -2.53 -26.29
CA THR A 143 -2.17 -3.58 -26.80
C THR A 143 -2.12 -4.76 -25.81
N TYR A 144 -2.36 -5.96 -26.33
CA TYR A 144 -2.47 -7.20 -25.55
C TYR A 144 -3.42 -7.05 -24.35
N ASN A 145 -4.60 -6.52 -24.62
CA ASN A 145 -5.64 -6.34 -23.60
C ASN A 145 -6.54 -7.58 -23.55
N PHE A 146 -6.37 -8.38 -22.49
CA PHE A 146 -7.14 -9.59 -22.22
C PHE A 146 -8.41 -9.32 -21.38
N GLY A 147 -8.66 -8.05 -21.01
CA GLY A 147 -9.80 -7.66 -20.20
C GLY A 147 -9.66 -8.02 -18.72
N GLN A 148 -10.80 -8.12 -18.05
CA GLN A 148 -10.86 -8.40 -16.61
C GLN A 148 -10.86 -9.92 -16.37
N ILE A 149 -9.69 -10.46 -16.06
CA ILE A 149 -9.49 -11.90 -15.80
C ILE A 149 -8.83 -12.13 -14.44
N TYR A 150 -9.22 -13.22 -13.79
CA TYR A 150 -8.59 -13.72 -12.56
C TYR A 150 -8.11 -15.16 -12.77
N LEU A 151 -7.41 -15.75 -11.81
CA LEU A 151 -6.84 -17.11 -11.94
C LEU A 151 -7.89 -18.21 -12.23
N GLY A 152 -9.16 -17.98 -11.89
CA GLY A 152 -10.28 -18.86 -12.23
C GLY A 152 -10.98 -18.54 -13.57
N GLY A 153 -10.43 -17.61 -14.37
CA GLY A 153 -10.99 -17.22 -15.67
C GLY A 153 -11.74 -15.89 -15.64
N LYS A 154 -12.97 -15.85 -16.16
CA LYS A 154 -13.79 -14.62 -16.14
C LYS A 154 -14.54 -14.49 -14.81
N VAL A 155 -14.57 -13.28 -14.27
CA VAL A 155 -15.22 -12.97 -12.99
C VAL A 155 -16.70 -13.36 -13.01
N GLY A 156 -17.15 -14.00 -11.94
CA GLY A 156 -18.56 -14.36 -11.73
C GLY A 156 -19.04 -15.62 -12.46
N THR A 157 -18.16 -16.35 -13.16
CA THR A 157 -18.57 -17.53 -13.92
C THR A 157 -18.54 -18.84 -13.12
N ASN A 158 -17.56 -19.05 -12.24
CA ASN A 158 -17.38 -20.28 -11.47
C ASN A 158 -17.02 -19.97 -10.01
N LEU A 159 -18.01 -19.65 -9.19
CA LEU A 159 -17.76 -19.22 -7.79
C LEU A 159 -17.14 -20.33 -6.93
N LEU A 160 -17.53 -21.60 -7.13
CA LEU A 160 -16.94 -22.72 -6.39
C LEU A 160 -15.47 -22.93 -6.75
N ASP A 161 -15.14 -22.89 -8.06
CA ASP A 161 -13.76 -22.98 -8.51
C ASP A 161 -12.94 -21.79 -7.99
N GLY A 162 -13.52 -20.58 -8.01
CA GLY A 162 -12.92 -19.39 -7.39
C GLY A 162 -12.60 -19.59 -5.92
N PHE A 163 -13.51 -20.21 -5.16
CA PHE A 163 -13.26 -20.54 -3.74
C PHE A 163 -12.14 -21.55 -3.58
N LEU A 164 -12.13 -22.64 -4.34
CA LEU A 164 -11.06 -23.64 -4.25
C LEU A 164 -9.68 -23.07 -4.61
N ILE A 165 -9.61 -22.24 -5.66
CA ILE A 165 -8.38 -21.54 -6.03
C ILE A 165 -7.95 -20.57 -4.93
N SER A 166 -8.90 -19.85 -4.29
CA SER A 166 -8.59 -18.93 -3.20
C SER A 166 -8.01 -19.63 -1.96
N VAL A 167 -8.41 -20.87 -1.69
CA VAL A 167 -7.80 -21.68 -0.63
C VAL A 167 -6.34 -22.00 -0.98
N GLY A 168 -6.05 -22.40 -2.23
CA GLY A 168 -4.68 -22.58 -2.70
C GLY A 168 -3.86 -21.29 -2.62
N TRP A 169 -4.47 -20.15 -2.97
CA TRP A 169 -3.88 -18.83 -2.87
C TRP A 169 -3.58 -18.43 -1.41
N LEU A 170 -4.49 -18.71 -0.47
CA LEU A 170 -4.26 -18.53 0.96
C LEU A 170 -3.05 -19.33 1.44
N ILE A 171 -2.96 -20.61 1.07
CA ILE A 171 -1.84 -21.48 1.46
C ILE A 171 -0.51 -20.90 0.93
N LEU A 172 -0.48 -20.42 -0.30
CA LEU A 172 0.69 -19.77 -0.88
C LEU A 172 1.06 -18.49 -0.12
N MET A 173 0.08 -17.62 0.12
CA MET A 173 0.30 -16.35 0.80
C MET A 173 0.72 -16.52 2.27
N LEU A 174 0.09 -17.45 3.00
CA LEU A 174 0.52 -17.80 4.36
C LEU A 174 1.90 -18.47 4.36
N GLY A 175 2.21 -19.28 3.33
CA GLY A 175 3.55 -19.82 3.14
C GLY A 175 4.60 -18.72 2.97
N ILE A 176 4.32 -17.71 2.13
CA ILE A 176 5.20 -16.54 1.97
C ILE A 176 5.36 -15.81 3.31
N ALA A 177 4.26 -15.50 4.00
CA ALA A 177 4.29 -14.78 5.27
C ALA A 177 4.99 -15.57 6.39
N TYR A 178 4.92 -16.92 6.36
CA TYR A 178 5.56 -17.79 7.36
C TYR A 178 7.05 -17.97 7.09
N TYR A 179 7.46 -18.23 5.84
CA TYR A 179 8.85 -18.53 5.50
C TYR A 179 9.70 -17.31 5.19
N LEU A 180 9.10 -16.18 4.80
CA LEU A 180 9.82 -14.94 4.53
C LEU A 180 10.11 -14.20 5.84
N PRO A 181 11.36 -14.19 6.34
CA PRO A 181 11.68 -13.44 7.55
C PRO A 181 11.57 -11.93 7.30
N ARG A 182 11.15 -11.17 8.30
CA ARG A 182 11.13 -9.71 8.20
C ARG A 182 12.53 -9.14 7.88
N PHE A 183 13.55 -9.62 8.56
CA PHE A 183 14.95 -9.24 8.37
C PHE A 183 15.82 -10.43 7.98
N LYS A 184 16.99 -10.18 7.41
CA LYS A 184 17.87 -11.16 6.76
C LYS A 184 18.25 -12.37 7.66
N HIS A 185 18.39 -12.19 8.95
CA HIS A 185 18.82 -13.24 9.88
C HIS A 185 17.77 -13.59 10.94
N GLY A 186 16.53 -13.20 10.70
CA GLY A 186 15.44 -13.40 11.65
C GLY A 186 14.42 -14.44 11.21
N LYS A 187 13.32 -14.49 11.93
CA LYS A 187 12.13 -15.28 11.62
C LYS A 187 10.98 -14.36 11.20
N SER A 188 9.97 -14.93 10.57
CA SER A 188 8.76 -14.20 10.24
C SER A 188 7.91 -13.91 11.48
N CYS A 189 7.03 -12.90 11.38
CA CYS A 189 6.13 -12.54 12.47
C CYS A 189 5.18 -13.71 12.83
N ILE A 190 4.68 -14.45 11.83
CA ILE A 190 3.83 -15.62 12.07
C ILE A 190 4.63 -16.74 12.77
N TYR A 191 5.86 -17.00 12.30
CA TYR A 191 6.72 -18.00 12.96
C TYR A 191 6.92 -17.66 14.43
N MET A 192 7.31 -16.44 14.73
CA MET A 192 7.52 -15.98 16.11
C MET A 192 6.24 -16.07 16.94
N GLY A 193 5.08 -15.74 16.37
CA GLY A 193 3.78 -15.86 17.05
C GLY A 193 3.39 -17.29 17.36
N THR A 194 3.70 -18.24 16.48
CA THR A 194 3.36 -19.66 16.67
C THR A 194 4.38 -20.45 17.50
N HIS A 195 5.55 -19.85 17.80
CA HIS A 195 6.61 -20.45 18.60
C HIS A 195 6.94 -19.54 19.80
N PRO A 196 6.15 -19.61 20.90
CA PRO A 196 6.29 -18.72 22.05
C PRO A 196 7.68 -18.81 22.71
N ASP A 197 8.32 -19.98 22.61
CA ASP A 197 9.66 -20.23 23.19
C ASP A 197 10.81 -19.70 22.29
N TYR A 198 10.49 -19.13 21.12
CA TYR A 198 11.51 -18.57 20.24
C TYR A 198 12.12 -17.31 20.86
N THR A 199 13.43 -17.34 21.06
CA THR A 199 14.22 -16.19 21.49
C THR A 199 15.03 -15.63 20.34
N MET A 200 14.96 -14.32 20.13
CA MET A 200 15.72 -13.65 19.09
C MET A 200 17.21 -13.70 19.43
N SER A 201 18.04 -13.90 18.42
CA SER A 201 19.49 -13.71 18.58
C SER A 201 19.82 -12.24 18.88
N PRO A 202 20.99 -11.94 19.50
CA PRO A 202 21.40 -10.56 19.74
C PRO A 202 21.45 -9.70 18.47
N ALA A 203 21.84 -10.29 17.33
CA ALA A 203 21.87 -9.62 16.04
C ALA A 203 20.45 -9.30 15.51
N GLU A 204 19.53 -10.23 15.67
CA GLU A 204 18.12 -10.03 15.32
C GLU A 204 17.47 -8.95 16.18
N SER A 205 17.64 -9.01 17.50
CA SER A 205 17.14 -8.00 18.44
C SER A 205 17.69 -6.59 18.12
N ALA A 206 18.96 -6.49 17.72
CA ALA A 206 19.56 -5.21 17.32
C ALA A 206 18.88 -4.62 16.06
N VAL A 207 18.60 -5.45 15.05
CA VAL A 207 17.92 -5.00 13.83
C VAL A 207 16.47 -4.60 14.10
N HIS A 208 15.77 -5.35 14.94
CA HIS A 208 14.40 -5.00 15.37
C HIS A 208 14.38 -3.67 16.12
N ARG A 209 15.35 -3.44 17.03
CA ARG A 209 15.48 -2.17 17.75
C ARG A 209 15.73 -1.01 16.80
N GLU A 210 16.68 -1.16 15.87
CA GLU A 210 16.92 -0.13 14.84
C GLU A 210 15.65 0.18 14.04
N ALA A 211 14.88 -0.84 13.64
CA ALA A 211 13.65 -0.64 12.92
C ALA A 211 12.59 0.13 13.74
N THR A 212 12.50 -0.14 15.05
CA THR A 212 11.59 0.59 15.94
C THR A 212 12.03 2.04 16.12
N GLU A 213 13.33 2.27 16.32
CA GLU A 213 13.89 3.63 16.39
C GLU A 213 13.59 4.45 15.13
N ILE A 214 13.69 3.83 13.94
CA ILE A 214 13.36 4.49 12.67
C ILE A 214 11.92 4.95 12.63
N LEU A 215 10.98 4.17 13.16
CA LEU A 215 9.56 4.54 13.19
C LEU A 215 9.27 5.74 14.08
N THR A 216 10.02 5.93 15.16
CA THR A 216 9.84 7.02 16.13
C THR A 216 10.73 8.23 15.83
N GLU A 217 11.69 8.11 14.93
CA GLU A 217 12.64 9.19 14.61
C GLU A 217 11.89 10.41 14.01
N GLY A 218 12.18 11.58 14.53
CA GLY A 218 11.57 12.85 14.10
C GLY A 218 10.21 13.15 14.73
N SER A 219 9.68 12.29 15.61
CA SER A 219 8.44 12.57 16.33
C SER A 219 8.55 13.86 17.13
N ALA A 220 7.53 14.71 17.03
CA ALA A 220 7.37 15.90 17.88
C ALA A 220 6.80 15.59 19.26
N MET A 221 6.34 14.34 19.45
CA MET A 221 5.80 13.90 20.74
C MET A 221 6.98 13.61 21.68
N PRO A 222 6.90 14.05 22.95
CA PRO A 222 8.00 13.83 23.89
C PRO A 222 8.25 12.34 24.11
N VAL A 223 9.42 11.90 23.68
CA VAL A 223 9.96 10.59 24.02
C VAL A 223 10.32 10.65 25.50
N GLY A 224 9.59 9.94 26.35
CA GLY A 224 9.95 9.85 27.77
C GLY A 224 8.96 10.48 28.76
N ARG A 225 7.79 10.98 28.34
CA ARG A 225 6.74 11.18 29.34
C ARG A 225 6.31 9.82 29.85
N GLU A 226 6.27 9.68 31.19
CA GLU A 226 5.74 8.51 31.93
C GLU A 226 4.22 8.30 31.71
N ASP A 227 3.74 8.59 30.54
CA ASP A 227 2.36 8.33 30.14
C ASP A 227 2.25 6.82 29.89
N ARG A 228 1.40 6.16 30.65
CA ARG A 228 1.18 4.71 30.54
C ARG A 228 0.80 4.29 29.10
N LEU A 229 0.05 5.15 28.39
CA LEU A 229 -0.30 4.90 26.98
C LEU A 229 0.90 4.99 26.06
N ALA A 230 1.81 5.96 26.27
CA ALA A 230 3.04 6.10 25.48
C ALA A 230 4.04 4.98 25.80
N ARG A 231 4.11 4.55 27.08
CA ARG A 231 4.90 3.41 27.50
C ARG A 231 4.34 2.11 26.93
N ASN A 232 3.04 1.88 27.06
CA ASN A 232 2.38 0.71 26.49
C ASN A 232 2.45 0.72 24.96
N ALA A 233 2.30 1.86 24.27
CA ALA A 233 2.49 1.94 22.85
C ALA A 233 3.95 1.67 22.45
N ASN A 234 4.93 2.21 23.16
CA ASN A 234 6.36 1.94 22.88
C ASN A 234 6.78 0.53 23.33
N GLU A 235 6.24 -0.02 24.39
CA GLU A 235 6.49 -1.38 24.85
C GLU A 235 5.71 -2.40 24.01
N HIS A 236 4.48 -2.10 23.57
CA HIS A 236 3.70 -2.93 22.64
C HIS A 236 4.27 -2.90 21.22
N TRP A 237 4.96 -1.85 20.86
CA TRP A 237 5.66 -1.68 19.59
C TRP A 237 7.15 -2.01 19.71
N ALA A 238 7.62 -2.29 20.92
CA ALA A 238 8.96 -2.82 21.14
C ALA A 238 9.09 -4.21 20.51
N PRO A 239 10.20 -4.48 19.86
CA PRO A 239 10.35 -5.59 18.93
C PRO A 239 10.19 -6.98 19.52
N GLU A 240 10.24 -7.13 20.82
CA GLU A 240 10.54 -8.41 21.43
C GLU A 240 9.30 -9.26 21.72
N ASN A 241 8.12 -8.68 21.94
CA ASN A 241 6.97 -9.48 22.34
C ASN A 241 5.69 -9.31 21.52
N ASP A 242 5.40 -8.16 20.90
CA ASP A 242 4.05 -7.87 20.40
C ASP A 242 3.90 -7.69 18.88
N LEU A 243 4.99 -7.44 18.13
CA LEU A 243 4.96 -7.43 16.67
C LEU A 243 4.53 -8.79 16.07
N ARG A 244 4.64 -9.86 16.84
CA ARG A 244 4.31 -11.22 16.44
C ARG A 244 2.85 -11.33 15.97
N TRP A 245 1.92 -10.89 16.81
CA TRP A 245 0.49 -10.98 16.55
C TRP A 245 -0.09 -9.73 15.90
N LEU A 246 0.47 -8.56 16.22
CA LEU A 246 -0.04 -7.31 15.69
C LEU A 246 -0.05 -7.28 14.18
N LEU A 247 1.07 -7.65 13.52
CA LEU A 247 1.16 -7.62 12.06
C LEU A 247 0.24 -8.64 11.40
N THR A 248 0.10 -9.83 12.01
CA THR A 248 -0.86 -10.83 11.55
C THR A 248 -2.29 -10.30 11.70
N PHE A 249 -2.61 -9.70 12.84
CA PHE A 249 -3.93 -9.13 13.12
C PHE A 249 -4.25 -7.95 12.18
N VAL A 250 -3.32 -7.03 11.99
CA VAL A 250 -3.47 -5.90 11.04
C VAL A 250 -3.69 -6.42 9.62
N GLY A 251 -2.91 -7.42 9.17
CA GLY A 251 -3.09 -8.03 7.85
C GLY A 251 -4.46 -8.65 7.68
N VAL A 252 -4.93 -9.43 8.67
CA VAL A 252 -6.28 -10.03 8.65
C VAL A 252 -7.37 -8.96 8.57
N ILE A 253 -7.30 -7.92 9.42
CA ILE A 253 -8.31 -6.86 9.42
C ILE A 253 -8.30 -6.10 8.10
N ILE A 254 -7.14 -5.72 7.57
CA ILE A 254 -7.06 -5.02 6.28
C ILE A 254 -7.70 -5.86 5.18
N GLY A 255 -7.39 -7.17 5.10
CA GLY A 255 -8.00 -8.07 4.13
C GLY A 255 -9.53 -8.12 4.24
N LEU A 256 -10.05 -8.23 5.46
CA LEU A 256 -11.50 -8.24 5.70
C LEU A 256 -12.17 -6.89 5.42
N VAL A 257 -11.51 -5.77 5.71
CA VAL A 257 -12.03 -4.43 5.39
C VAL A 257 -12.13 -4.25 3.87
N VAL A 258 -11.14 -4.70 3.09
CA VAL A 258 -11.21 -4.65 1.62
C VAL A 258 -12.37 -5.50 1.08
N VAL A 259 -12.62 -6.67 1.66
CA VAL A 259 -13.80 -7.50 1.30
C VAL A 259 -15.10 -6.77 1.65
N LEU A 260 -15.16 -6.11 2.81
CA LEU A 260 -16.31 -5.30 3.21
C LEU A 260 -16.58 -4.15 2.22
N GLU A 261 -15.55 -3.49 1.71
CA GLU A 261 -15.69 -2.46 0.68
C GLU A 261 -16.32 -3.03 -0.61
N MET A 262 -15.84 -4.19 -1.06
CA MET A 262 -16.42 -4.86 -2.22
C MET A 262 -17.87 -5.27 -2.00
N PHE A 263 -18.24 -5.69 -0.77
CA PHE A 263 -19.63 -5.93 -0.39
C PHE A 263 -20.47 -4.65 -0.44
N MET A 264 -19.91 -3.52 -0.06
CA MET A 264 -20.54 -2.19 -0.16
C MET A 264 -20.54 -1.63 -1.59
N HIS A 265 -20.20 -2.44 -2.60
CA HIS A 265 -20.11 -2.07 -4.01
C HIS A 265 -19.13 -0.92 -4.26
N GLN A 266 -18.06 -0.88 -3.49
CA GLN A 266 -16.95 0.04 -3.64
C GLN A 266 -15.63 -0.74 -3.82
N ILE A 267 -14.55 -0.04 -4.11
CA ILE A 267 -13.23 -0.64 -4.33
C ILE A 267 -12.20 0.15 -3.55
N PHE A 268 -11.28 -0.56 -2.90
CA PHE A 268 -10.13 0.08 -2.29
C PHE A 268 -9.14 0.52 -3.35
N GLY A 269 -8.90 1.82 -3.42
CA GLY A 269 -7.93 2.46 -4.28
C GLY A 269 -7.56 3.83 -3.70
N GLU A 270 -6.39 4.34 -4.03
CA GLU A 270 -5.88 5.60 -3.46
C GLU A 270 -5.20 6.48 -4.52
N SER A 271 -5.07 5.98 -5.76
CA SER A 271 -4.42 6.73 -6.84
C SER A 271 -5.39 7.43 -7.77
N THR A 272 -6.66 7.03 -7.79
CA THR A 272 -7.68 7.63 -8.64
C THR A 272 -8.06 9.01 -8.16
N THR A 273 -8.00 9.24 -6.83
CA THR A 273 -8.17 10.57 -6.22
C THR A 273 -7.23 11.60 -6.81
N TYR A 274 -5.96 11.27 -7.04
CA TYR A 274 -5.00 12.20 -7.67
C TYR A 274 -5.45 12.59 -9.09
N SER A 275 -5.92 11.64 -9.89
CA SER A 275 -6.47 11.92 -11.22
C SER A 275 -7.78 12.70 -11.16
N TRP A 276 -8.61 12.42 -10.15
CA TRP A 276 -9.84 13.15 -9.90
C TRP A 276 -9.57 14.62 -9.57
N VAL A 277 -8.64 14.88 -8.64
CA VAL A 277 -8.21 16.24 -8.28
C VAL A 277 -7.57 16.95 -9.47
N ALA A 278 -6.61 16.31 -10.15
CA ALA A 278 -5.94 16.88 -11.32
C ALA A 278 -6.93 17.16 -12.46
N GLY A 279 -7.91 16.28 -12.64
CA GLY A 279 -8.99 16.48 -13.60
C GLY A 279 -9.82 17.72 -13.30
N TYR A 280 -10.27 17.89 -12.06
CA TYR A 280 -11.05 19.07 -11.67
C TYR A 280 -10.26 20.36 -11.73
N LEU A 281 -9.02 20.38 -11.28
CA LEU A 281 -8.22 21.58 -11.19
C LEU A 281 -7.67 22.04 -12.54
N TRP A 282 -7.22 21.11 -13.39
CA TRP A 282 -6.42 21.48 -14.56
C TRP A 282 -6.93 20.92 -15.89
N LEU A 283 -7.59 19.75 -15.89
CA LEU A 283 -7.85 18.97 -17.10
C LEU A 283 -9.33 18.48 -17.20
N PRO A 284 -10.35 19.33 -16.94
CA PRO A 284 -11.74 18.84 -16.80
C PRO A 284 -12.37 18.31 -18.09
N THR A 285 -11.89 18.73 -19.24
CA THR A 285 -12.47 18.38 -20.55
C THR A 285 -11.90 17.11 -21.16
N TYR A 286 -10.80 16.59 -20.58
CA TYR A 286 -10.08 15.42 -21.11
C TYR A 286 -10.90 14.12 -20.92
N SER A 287 -10.80 13.20 -21.89
CA SER A 287 -11.57 11.95 -21.84
C SER A 287 -11.25 11.10 -20.63
N TYR A 288 -9.96 11.07 -20.23
CA TYR A 288 -9.55 10.35 -19.03
C TYR A 288 -10.13 10.95 -17.74
N SER A 289 -10.17 12.27 -17.63
CA SER A 289 -10.80 12.94 -16.48
C SER A 289 -12.30 12.62 -16.40
N LYS A 290 -13.00 12.64 -17.54
CA LYS A 290 -14.42 12.26 -17.60
C LYS A 290 -14.65 10.81 -17.20
N LEU A 291 -13.75 9.90 -17.61
CA LEU A 291 -13.78 8.50 -17.17
C LEU A 291 -13.63 8.42 -15.65
N VAL A 292 -12.64 9.10 -15.08
CA VAL A 292 -12.36 9.13 -13.65
C VAL A 292 -13.55 9.70 -12.87
N PHE A 293 -14.14 10.80 -13.30
CA PHE A 293 -15.30 11.42 -12.63
C PHE A 293 -16.49 10.45 -12.49
N ASN A 294 -16.64 9.55 -13.45
CA ASN A 294 -17.74 8.57 -13.45
C ASN A 294 -17.40 7.27 -12.69
N THR A 295 -16.12 7.00 -12.40
CA THR A 295 -15.67 5.68 -11.89
C THR A 295 -14.96 5.74 -10.56
N VAL A 296 -14.64 6.93 -10.04
CA VAL A 296 -13.82 7.09 -8.83
C VAL A 296 -14.50 6.57 -7.55
N GLY A 297 -15.83 6.48 -7.54
CA GLY A 297 -16.58 6.03 -6.37
C GLY A 297 -16.30 6.87 -5.13
N TRP A 298 -16.14 6.21 -4.00
CA TRP A 298 -15.87 6.86 -2.72
C TRP A 298 -14.38 7.12 -2.44
N GLU A 299 -13.48 6.77 -3.36
CA GLU A 299 -12.01 6.82 -3.16
C GLU A 299 -11.53 8.18 -2.58
N PRO A 300 -11.99 9.37 -3.05
CA PRO A 300 -11.59 10.65 -2.44
C PRO A 300 -12.01 10.80 -0.97
N PHE A 301 -13.14 10.23 -0.59
CA PHE A 301 -13.61 10.24 0.80
C PHE A 301 -12.79 9.26 1.66
N SER A 302 -12.45 8.10 1.12
CA SER A 302 -11.60 7.12 1.77
C SER A 302 -10.19 7.70 2.02
N ASP A 303 -9.60 8.41 1.06
CA ASP A 303 -8.28 9.04 1.21
C ASP A 303 -8.27 10.13 2.30
N ILE A 304 -9.33 10.95 2.36
CA ILE A 304 -9.52 11.89 3.47
C ILE A 304 -9.61 11.12 4.79
N GLY A 305 -10.38 10.03 4.82
CA GLY A 305 -10.47 9.15 5.99
C GLY A 305 -9.11 8.59 6.40
N THR A 306 -8.34 8.10 5.45
CA THR A 306 -6.99 7.55 5.65
C THR A 306 -6.05 8.58 6.30
N LEU A 307 -6.09 9.82 5.84
CA LEU A 307 -5.34 10.92 6.45
C LEU A 307 -5.76 11.14 7.91
N PHE A 308 -7.07 11.24 8.18
CA PHE A 308 -7.57 11.47 9.54
C PHE A 308 -7.30 10.28 10.46
N GLY A 309 -7.47 9.05 9.99
CA GLY A 309 -7.18 7.85 10.76
C GLY A 309 -5.71 7.75 11.15
N ALA A 310 -4.80 8.02 10.21
CA ALA A 310 -3.38 8.09 10.47
C ALA A 310 -3.02 9.20 11.47
N PHE A 311 -3.64 10.39 11.35
CA PHE A 311 -3.47 11.47 12.31
C PHE A 311 -3.89 11.06 13.73
N VAL A 312 -5.08 10.49 13.88
CA VAL A 312 -5.59 10.05 15.19
C VAL A 312 -4.67 8.98 15.79
N ALA A 313 -4.27 7.99 14.99
CA ALA A 313 -3.35 6.96 15.45
C ALA A 313 -1.99 7.55 15.85
N ALA A 314 -1.42 8.43 15.04
CA ALA A 314 -0.12 9.05 15.29
C ALA A 314 -0.09 9.93 16.54
N VAL A 315 -1.19 10.64 16.83
CA VAL A 315 -1.27 11.56 17.99
C VAL A 315 -1.64 10.81 19.27
N PHE A 316 -2.63 9.92 19.20
CA PHE A 316 -3.24 9.39 20.43
C PHE A 316 -2.79 7.95 20.77
N VAL A 317 -2.33 7.17 19.78
CA VAL A 317 -1.96 5.76 19.99
C VAL A 317 -0.45 5.57 19.93
N SER A 318 0.17 5.72 18.76
CA SER A 318 1.58 5.43 18.55
C SER A 318 2.54 6.53 19.03
N ARG A 319 2.04 7.73 19.23
CA ARG A 319 2.82 8.92 19.61
C ARG A 319 3.95 9.26 18.61
N ARG A 320 3.73 9.00 17.32
CA ARG A 320 4.70 9.22 16.24
C ARG A 320 4.44 10.47 15.40
N PHE A 321 3.54 11.35 15.84
CA PHE A 321 3.21 12.58 15.11
C PHE A 321 4.43 13.48 14.92
N GLN A 322 4.72 13.87 13.68
CA GLN A 322 5.93 14.60 13.28
C GLN A 322 5.78 16.13 13.31
N ALA A 323 4.54 16.66 13.38
CA ALA A 323 4.23 18.09 13.37
C ALA A 323 4.91 18.89 12.23
N PHE A 324 5.10 18.26 11.08
CA PHE A 324 5.78 18.81 9.89
C PHE A 324 7.21 19.29 10.14
N ASN A 325 7.88 18.71 11.15
CA ASN A 325 9.27 18.98 11.45
C ASN A 325 10.18 18.52 10.31
N LYS A 326 11.37 19.09 10.24
CA LYS A 326 12.44 18.61 9.38
C LYS A 326 12.81 17.19 9.75
N TRP A 327 12.76 16.31 8.76
CA TRP A 327 13.21 14.94 8.91
C TRP A 327 13.63 14.36 7.55
N THR A 328 14.65 13.54 7.57
CA THR A 328 15.16 12.85 6.38
C THR A 328 15.36 11.37 6.72
N PRO A 329 14.80 10.43 5.93
CA PRO A 329 14.94 8.99 6.17
C PRO A 329 16.40 8.56 6.32
N ARG A 330 16.70 7.64 7.24
CA ARG A 330 18.08 7.15 7.47
C ARG A 330 18.70 6.56 6.21
N THR A 331 17.95 5.78 5.42
CA THR A 331 18.40 5.18 4.16
C THR A 331 18.77 6.25 3.14
N TRP A 332 17.94 7.27 2.99
CA TRP A 332 18.22 8.41 2.10
C TRP A 332 19.45 9.20 2.57
N ARG A 333 19.50 9.53 3.87
CA ARG A 333 20.57 10.33 4.48
C ARG A 333 21.94 9.67 4.35
N LYS A 334 22.02 8.35 4.52
CA LYS A 334 23.27 7.58 4.31
C LYS A 334 23.79 7.72 2.87
N ARG A 335 22.95 7.92 1.87
CA ARG A 335 23.33 7.99 0.46
C ARG A 335 23.52 9.41 -0.07
N PHE A 336 22.60 10.32 0.26
CA PHE A 336 22.50 11.66 -0.36
C PHE A 336 22.81 12.79 0.64
N GLY A 337 23.05 12.46 1.90
CA GLY A 337 23.26 13.43 2.97
C GLY A 337 21.92 13.98 3.53
N ASP A 338 22.03 14.78 4.58
CA ASP A 338 20.91 15.36 5.30
C ASP A 338 20.48 16.73 4.71
N SER A 339 20.11 16.74 3.44
CA SER A 339 19.63 17.93 2.75
C SER A 339 18.13 17.83 2.50
N GLU A 340 17.38 18.67 3.16
CA GLU A 340 15.92 18.75 3.00
C GLU A 340 15.51 19.04 1.55
N LEU A 341 16.21 19.96 0.87
CA LEU A 341 15.89 20.30 -0.52
C LEU A 341 16.12 19.12 -1.46
N LYS A 342 17.24 18.38 -1.30
CA LYS A 342 17.48 17.17 -2.08
C LYS A 342 16.43 16.10 -1.81
N ARG A 343 16.02 15.96 -0.54
CA ARG A 343 14.95 15.01 -0.16
C ARG A 343 13.60 15.44 -0.75
N ALA A 344 13.22 16.71 -0.63
CA ALA A 344 11.99 17.23 -1.22
C ALA A 344 11.93 17.01 -2.74
N ALA A 345 13.03 17.32 -3.45
CA ALA A 345 13.12 17.09 -4.88
C ALA A 345 13.04 15.59 -5.22
N GLY A 346 13.71 14.72 -4.46
CA GLY A 346 13.66 13.27 -4.65
C GLY A 346 12.27 12.70 -4.41
N VAL A 347 11.60 13.11 -3.32
CA VAL A 347 10.22 12.68 -3.02
C VAL A 347 9.26 13.14 -4.10
N PHE A 348 9.33 14.41 -4.49
CA PHE A 348 8.49 14.97 -5.55
C PHE A 348 8.65 14.19 -6.87
N ALA A 349 9.91 14.00 -7.32
CA ALA A 349 10.18 13.27 -8.56
C ALA A 349 9.78 11.79 -8.46
N GLY A 350 10.08 11.14 -7.33
CA GLY A 350 9.72 9.74 -7.12
C GLY A 350 8.20 9.55 -7.10
N SER A 351 7.45 10.38 -6.38
CA SER A 351 5.98 10.32 -6.34
C SER A 351 5.33 10.69 -7.68
N TYR A 352 5.95 11.59 -8.46
CA TYR A 352 5.54 11.83 -9.84
C TYR A 352 5.56 10.51 -10.66
N PHE A 353 6.66 9.76 -10.60
CA PHE A 353 6.77 8.48 -11.32
C PHE A 353 5.83 7.42 -10.74
N VAL A 354 5.65 7.39 -9.42
CA VAL A 354 4.68 6.49 -8.75
C VAL A 354 3.28 6.71 -9.31
N LEU A 355 2.79 7.94 -9.31
CA LEU A 355 1.43 8.22 -9.78
C LEU A 355 1.28 8.11 -11.30
N PHE A 356 2.29 8.52 -12.06
CA PHE A 356 2.29 8.33 -13.51
C PHE A 356 2.22 6.84 -13.87
N GLY A 357 3.09 6.00 -13.25
CA GLY A 357 3.11 4.56 -13.47
C GLY A 357 1.82 3.87 -12.99
N ALA A 358 1.30 4.25 -11.82
CA ALA A 358 0.03 3.75 -11.31
C ALA A 358 -1.14 4.01 -12.27
N ARG A 359 -1.23 5.22 -12.80
CA ARG A 359 -2.32 5.56 -13.72
C ARG A 359 -2.16 4.89 -15.09
N MET A 360 -0.91 4.69 -15.54
CA MET A 360 -0.59 3.90 -16.73
C MET A 360 -1.02 2.44 -16.56
N ALA A 361 -0.75 1.83 -15.41
CA ALA A 361 -1.13 0.44 -15.12
C ALA A 361 -2.62 0.27 -14.77
N GLY A 362 -3.38 1.36 -14.61
CA GLY A 362 -4.80 1.33 -14.23
C GLY A 362 -5.06 1.19 -12.72
N GLY A 363 -4.02 1.16 -11.88
CA GLY A 363 -4.11 1.07 -10.44
C GLY A 363 -2.75 1.21 -9.75
N CYS A 364 -2.74 1.41 -8.44
CA CYS A 364 -1.54 1.51 -7.60
C CYS A 364 -1.38 0.28 -6.70
N ALA A 365 -0.54 0.37 -5.67
CA ALA A 365 -0.33 -0.72 -4.72
C ALA A 365 -1.64 -1.15 -4.02
N SER A 366 -2.48 -0.23 -3.57
CA SER A 366 -3.78 -0.58 -2.98
C SER A 366 -4.73 -1.20 -3.99
N GLY A 367 -4.77 -0.68 -5.22
CA GLY A 367 -5.67 -1.16 -6.28
C GLY A 367 -5.24 -2.48 -6.92
N HIS A 368 -3.93 -2.71 -7.13
CA HIS A 368 -3.39 -3.96 -7.68
C HIS A 368 -2.93 -4.91 -6.56
N ILE A 369 -1.90 -4.52 -5.79
CA ILE A 369 -1.20 -5.44 -4.88
C ILE A 369 -2.07 -5.86 -3.68
N LEU A 370 -2.98 -4.99 -3.20
CA LEU A 370 -3.90 -5.36 -2.14
C LEU A 370 -5.25 -5.83 -2.70
N SER A 371 -6.03 -4.92 -3.26
CA SER A 371 -7.40 -5.22 -3.74
C SER A 371 -7.42 -6.19 -4.92
N GLY A 372 -6.52 -6.04 -5.87
CA GLY A 372 -6.47 -6.86 -7.08
C GLY A 372 -5.91 -8.26 -6.85
N ASP A 373 -4.80 -8.40 -6.09
CA ASP A 373 -4.24 -9.72 -5.74
C ASP A 373 -5.17 -10.50 -4.79
N LEU A 374 -5.92 -9.79 -3.93
CA LEU A 374 -6.99 -10.40 -3.12
C LEU A 374 -8.08 -11.01 -4.01
N GLN A 375 -8.39 -10.38 -5.15
CA GLN A 375 -9.28 -10.92 -6.18
C GLN A 375 -8.60 -11.91 -7.12
N MET A 376 -7.32 -12.22 -6.90
CA MET A 376 -6.49 -13.09 -7.75
C MET A 376 -6.46 -12.63 -9.22
N ALA A 377 -6.47 -11.31 -9.45
CA ALA A 377 -6.47 -10.70 -10.77
C ALA A 377 -5.14 -10.89 -11.48
N VAL A 378 -5.16 -11.32 -12.75
CA VAL A 378 -3.94 -11.59 -13.52
C VAL A 378 -3.12 -10.32 -13.71
N SER A 379 -3.77 -9.20 -14.08
CA SER A 379 -3.13 -7.90 -14.21
C SER A 379 -2.43 -7.44 -12.92
N SER A 380 -2.97 -7.83 -11.77
CA SER A 380 -2.42 -7.45 -10.46
C SER A 380 -1.19 -8.27 -10.09
N ILE A 381 -1.23 -9.56 -10.37
CA ILE A 381 -0.07 -10.45 -10.21
C ILE A 381 1.08 -10.00 -11.13
N GLU A 382 0.77 -9.66 -12.39
CA GLU A 382 1.76 -9.07 -13.31
C GLU A 382 2.36 -7.78 -12.74
N PHE A 383 1.50 -6.84 -12.33
CA PHE A 383 1.94 -5.57 -11.74
C PHE A 383 2.83 -5.80 -10.52
N PHE A 384 2.42 -6.66 -9.58
CA PHE A 384 3.20 -6.98 -8.38
C PHE A 384 4.60 -7.50 -8.73
N VAL A 385 4.70 -8.48 -9.63
CA VAL A 385 5.99 -9.06 -10.04
C VAL A 385 6.90 -8.00 -10.66
N VAL A 386 6.37 -7.22 -11.58
CA VAL A 386 7.15 -6.17 -12.28
C VAL A 386 7.58 -5.07 -11.31
N VAL A 387 6.69 -4.61 -10.43
CA VAL A 387 7.01 -3.63 -9.37
C VAL A 387 8.10 -4.17 -8.44
N ALA A 388 7.98 -5.40 -7.98
CA ALA A 388 8.96 -6.01 -7.07
C ALA A 388 10.37 -6.06 -7.71
N ILE A 389 10.45 -6.52 -8.96
CA ILE A 389 11.73 -6.56 -9.70
C ILE A 389 12.29 -5.15 -9.88
N SER A 390 11.48 -4.22 -10.36
CA SER A 390 11.88 -2.84 -10.62
C SER A 390 12.33 -2.12 -9.34
N LEU A 391 11.58 -2.28 -8.25
CA LEU A 391 11.90 -1.71 -6.94
C LEU A 391 13.25 -2.22 -6.42
N LEU A 392 13.49 -3.54 -6.46
CA LEU A 392 14.72 -4.14 -5.96
C LEU A 392 15.94 -3.79 -6.83
N VAL A 393 15.78 -3.77 -8.14
CA VAL A 393 16.85 -3.35 -9.07
C VAL A 393 17.19 -1.88 -8.84
N SER A 394 16.19 -1.01 -8.80
CA SER A 394 16.38 0.42 -8.59
C SER A 394 16.96 0.72 -7.21
N GLY A 395 16.50 0.05 -6.15
CA GLY A 395 17.03 0.19 -4.80
C GLY A 395 18.52 -0.18 -4.73
N ARG A 396 18.94 -1.26 -5.40
CA ARG A 396 20.35 -1.66 -5.47
C ARG A 396 21.20 -0.67 -6.27
N ILE A 397 20.67 -0.10 -7.34
CA ILE A 397 21.38 0.91 -8.16
C ILE A 397 21.54 2.21 -7.36
N ILE A 398 20.48 2.66 -6.70
CA ILE A 398 20.45 3.96 -6.01
C ILE A 398 21.23 3.89 -4.70
N TYR A 399 21.03 2.86 -3.87
CA TYR A 399 21.57 2.80 -2.50
C TYR A 399 22.75 1.83 -2.34
N GLY A 400 23.08 1.06 -3.37
CA GLY A 400 24.15 0.06 -3.31
C GLY A 400 23.72 -1.27 -2.67
N LYS A 401 24.65 -2.22 -2.61
CA LYS A 401 24.44 -3.50 -1.95
C LYS A 401 24.45 -3.30 -0.43
N SER A 402 23.46 -3.87 0.26
CA SER A 402 23.42 -4.00 1.71
C SER A 402 24.34 -5.08 2.21
#